data_08fa8a7ad7d27d21eb35e2eb157a2b2a
#
_entry.id   08fa8a7ad7d27d21eb35e2eb157a2b2a
#
_cell.length_a   1.000
_cell.length_b   1.000
_cell.length_c   1.000
_cell.angle_alpha   90.00
_cell.angle_beta   90.00
_cell.angle_gamma   90.00
#
_symmetry.space_group_name_H-M   'P 1'
#
loop_
_entity.id
_entity.type
_entity.pdbx_description
1 polymer ?
#
loop_
_entity_poly.entity_id
_entity_poly.type
_entity_poly.pdbx_seq_one_letter_code
_entity_poly.pdbx_strand_id
1 'polypeptide(L)'
;VQIDGERYWDGGYSGNPSLHPLLYQTETADILLVQINPIEHHDLPDSAQEILERVNEVTFNASLLAELRAIEFVRRLLAEGRLDPRRYKNVRLHRVDGGAALAGFGAASKMRSDLAFVKQLFALGRRARACGPSCQRGHCQRLLN
;
A
#
# COMPACT_ATOMS: atom_id res chain seq x y z
N VAL A 1 21.70 -8.90 3.06
CA VAL A 1 22.76 -8.19 2.34
C VAL A 1 23.80 -7.69 3.33
N GLN A 2 25.06 -7.72 2.97
CA GLN A 2 26.14 -7.16 3.78
C GLN A 2 26.74 -5.96 3.06
N ILE A 3 26.84 -4.82 3.75
CA ILE A 3 27.41 -3.57 3.22
C ILE A 3 28.38 -3.04 4.29
N ASP A 4 29.65 -2.78 3.92
CA ASP A 4 30.69 -2.27 4.80
C ASP A 4 30.88 -3.09 6.10
N GLY A 5 30.71 -4.42 6.02
CA GLY A 5 30.82 -5.32 7.16
C GLY A 5 29.54 -5.49 7.99
N GLU A 6 28.57 -4.63 7.82
CA GLU A 6 27.27 -4.66 8.52
C GLU A 6 26.22 -5.49 7.76
N ARG A 7 25.30 -6.11 8.48
CA ARG A 7 24.23 -6.94 7.91
C ARG A 7 22.91 -6.19 7.86
N TYR A 8 22.31 -6.14 6.67
CA TYR A 8 21.04 -5.45 6.42
C TYR A 8 19.96 -6.42 5.97
N TRP A 9 18.76 -6.18 6.44
CA TRP A 9 17.52 -6.83 5.99
C TRP A 9 16.73 -5.90 5.07
N ASP A 10 15.75 -6.47 4.36
CA ASP A 10 14.80 -5.68 3.56
C ASP A 10 13.98 -4.76 4.49
N GLY A 11 14.01 -3.46 4.21
CA GLY A 11 13.22 -2.45 4.94
C GLY A 11 11.72 -2.66 4.85
N GLY A 12 11.23 -3.43 3.88
CA GLY A 12 9.84 -3.79 3.75
C GLY A 12 9.25 -4.52 4.95
N TYR A 13 10.09 -5.19 5.76
CA TYR A 13 9.63 -5.80 7.01
C TYR A 13 9.28 -4.79 8.11
N SER A 14 9.80 -3.57 8.05
CA SER A 14 9.51 -2.51 9.03
C SER A 14 8.56 -1.43 8.48
N GLY A 15 8.51 -1.25 7.16
CA GLY A 15 7.61 -0.28 6.51
C GLY A 15 7.43 -0.56 5.03
N ASN A 16 6.19 -0.88 4.59
CA ASN A 16 5.91 -1.21 3.19
C ASN A 16 4.56 -0.66 2.69
N PRO A 17 4.55 0.54 2.09
CA PRO A 17 5.63 1.53 2.10
C PRO A 17 5.70 2.27 3.44
N SER A 18 6.83 2.87 3.75
CA SER A 18 6.93 3.87 4.82
C SER A 18 6.47 5.23 4.28
N LEU A 19 5.35 5.76 4.78
CA LEU A 19 4.80 7.05 4.37
C LEU A 19 5.36 8.20 5.22
N HIS A 20 5.90 7.90 6.39
CA HIS A 20 6.41 8.88 7.34
C HIS A 20 7.35 9.95 6.73
N PRO A 21 8.35 9.61 5.87
CA PRO A 21 9.18 10.64 5.26
C PRO A 21 8.39 11.61 4.37
N LEU A 22 7.38 11.12 3.66
CA LEU A 22 6.53 11.95 2.80
C LEU A 22 5.64 12.90 3.63
N LEU A 23 5.24 12.47 4.81
CA LEU A 23 4.41 13.29 5.70
C LEU A 23 5.18 14.48 6.26
N TYR A 24 6.46 14.30 6.61
CA TYR A 24 7.24 15.30 7.35
C TYR A 24 8.30 16.02 6.52
N GLN A 25 8.78 15.42 5.43
CA GLN A 25 9.92 15.95 4.66
C GLN A 25 9.53 16.54 3.31
N THR A 26 8.24 16.58 2.97
CA THR A 26 7.75 17.16 1.71
C THR A 26 6.72 18.25 1.97
N GLU A 27 6.57 19.17 1.03
CA GLU A 27 5.56 20.24 1.12
C GLU A 27 4.18 19.79 0.61
N THR A 28 4.11 18.75 -0.22
CA THR A 28 2.84 18.28 -0.77
C THR A 28 1.95 17.63 0.27
N ALA A 29 0.66 17.88 0.18
CA ALA A 29 -0.37 17.18 0.95
C ALA A 29 -0.96 15.98 0.19
N ASP A 30 -0.63 15.80 -1.09
CA ASP A 30 -1.12 14.71 -1.91
C ASP A 30 -0.09 13.58 -1.99
N ILE A 31 -0.50 12.38 -1.61
CA ILE A 31 0.31 11.17 -1.67
C ILE A 31 -0.39 10.15 -2.57
N LEU A 32 0.31 9.66 -3.59
CA LEU A 32 -0.17 8.57 -4.43
C LEU A 32 0.46 7.25 -3.98
N LEU A 33 -0.36 6.34 -3.50
CA LEU A 33 0.00 4.97 -3.15
C LEU A 33 -0.27 4.05 -4.33
N VAL A 34 0.77 3.39 -4.84
CA VAL A 34 0.65 2.29 -5.81
C VAL A 34 0.75 0.98 -5.03
N GLN A 35 -0.38 0.32 -4.86
CA GLN A 35 -0.51 -0.88 -4.02
C GLN A 35 -0.50 -2.15 -4.87
N ILE A 36 0.43 -3.04 -4.56
CA ILE A 36 0.58 -4.33 -5.25
C ILE A 36 -0.08 -5.46 -4.44
N ASN A 37 0.15 -5.47 -3.12
CA ASN A 37 -0.42 -6.49 -2.24
C ASN A 37 -1.87 -6.12 -1.88
N PRO A 38 -2.84 -7.04 -2.00
CA PRO A 38 -4.20 -6.79 -1.56
C PRO A 38 -4.25 -6.62 -0.03
N ILE A 39 -5.11 -5.74 0.45
CA ILE A 39 -5.40 -5.60 1.89
C ILE A 39 -6.47 -6.61 2.31
N GLU A 40 -7.46 -6.81 1.46
CA GLU A 40 -8.56 -7.73 1.69
C GLU A 40 -8.33 -9.04 0.95
N HIS A 41 -8.60 -10.15 1.62
CA HIS A 41 -8.56 -11.49 1.06
C HIS A 41 -9.82 -12.22 1.49
N HIS A 42 -10.53 -12.81 0.55
CA HIS A 42 -11.79 -13.49 0.81
C HIS A 42 -11.65 -15.01 0.92
N ASP A 43 -10.58 -15.55 0.34
CA ASP A 43 -10.32 -16.97 0.33
C ASP A 43 -9.58 -17.41 1.60
N LEU A 44 -9.95 -18.57 2.13
CA LEU A 44 -9.25 -19.21 3.25
C LEU A 44 -8.08 -20.02 2.69
N PRO A 45 -6.88 -19.93 3.29
CA PRO A 45 -5.75 -20.74 2.87
C PRO A 45 -5.96 -22.21 3.26
N ASP A 46 -5.82 -23.12 2.31
CA ASP A 46 -6.01 -24.55 2.51
C ASP A 46 -4.68 -25.34 2.62
N SER A 47 -3.57 -24.70 2.29
CA SER A 47 -2.23 -25.32 2.33
C SER A 47 -1.27 -24.56 3.22
N ALA A 48 -0.22 -25.24 3.71
CA ALA A 48 0.84 -24.60 4.49
C ALA A 48 1.53 -23.47 3.71
N GLN A 49 1.67 -23.62 2.39
CA GLN A 49 2.24 -22.58 1.54
C GLN A 49 1.36 -21.34 1.50
N GLU A 50 0.06 -21.49 1.32
CA GLU A 50 -0.91 -20.38 1.30
C GLU A 50 -0.99 -19.70 2.67
N ILE A 51 -0.89 -20.45 3.76
CA ILE A 51 -0.82 -19.89 5.12
C ILE A 51 0.42 -19.00 5.26
N LEU A 52 1.60 -19.47 4.82
CA LEU A 52 2.82 -18.68 4.87
C LEU A 52 2.74 -17.42 4.00
N GLU A 53 2.15 -17.52 2.81
CA GLU A 53 1.91 -16.38 1.94
C GLU A 53 0.98 -15.36 2.60
N ARG A 54 -0.08 -15.83 3.27
CA ARG A 54 -1.00 -14.97 4.00
C ARG A 54 -0.35 -14.28 5.21
N VAL A 55 0.49 -14.98 5.95
CA VAL A 55 1.27 -14.39 7.05
C VAL A 55 2.17 -13.28 6.53
N ASN A 56 2.86 -13.51 5.41
CA ASN A 56 3.69 -12.48 4.78
C ASN A 56 2.86 -11.27 4.32
N GLU A 57 1.72 -11.47 3.67
CA GLU A 57 0.83 -10.38 3.26
C GLU A 57 0.34 -9.55 4.45
N VAL A 58 -0.11 -10.20 5.52
CA VAL A 58 -0.56 -9.52 6.74
C VAL A 58 0.57 -8.72 7.37
N THR A 59 1.76 -9.29 7.45
CA THR A 59 2.94 -8.63 8.01
C THR A 59 3.33 -7.40 7.20
N PHE A 60 3.40 -7.51 5.87
CA PHE A 60 3.74 -6.39 5.00
C PHE A 60 2.68 -5.28 5.01
N ASN A 61 1.41 -5.63 5.12
CA ASN A 61 0.33 -4.64 5.15
C ASN A 61 0.14 -3.98 6.53
N ALA A 62 0.62 -4.61 7.62
CA ALA A 62 0.39 -4.12 8.98
C ALA A 62 0.95 -2.70 9.20
N SER A 63 2.16 -2.43 8.71
CA SER A 63 2.79 -1.11 8.81
C SER A 63 2.02 -0.04 8.03
N LEU A 64 1.60 -0.35 6.81
CA LEU A 64 0.79 0.55 5.99
C LEU A 64 -0.52 0.89 6.69
N LEU A 65 -1.23 -0.11 7.23
CA LEU A 65 -2.49 0.11 7.95
C LEU A 65 -2.31 0.99 9.19
N ALA A 66 -1.20 0.82 9.92
CA ALA A 66 -0.87 1.67 11.06
C ALA A 66 -0.66 3.14 10.63
N GLU A 67 0.08 3.39 9.55
CA GLU A 67 0.30 4.73 9.02
C GLU A 67 -0.99 5.36 8.47
N LEU A 68 -1.84 4.58 7.78
CA LEU A 68 -3.14 5.06 7.29
C LEU A 68 -4.05 5.49 8.45
N ARG A 69 -4.09 4.73 9.54
CA ARG A 69 -4.84 5.08 10.75
C ARG A 69 -4.31 6.37 11.39
N ALA A 70 -2.99 6.55 11.43
CA ALA A 70 -2.37 7.77 11.94
C ALA A 70 -2.73 9.00 11.08
N ILE A 71 -2.70 8.86 9.75
CA ILE A 71 -3.12 9.93 8.82
C ILE A 71 -4.59 10.29 9.07
N GLU A 72 -5.46 9.30 9.15
CA GLU A 72 -6.90 9.56 9.37
C GLU A 72 -7.17 10.19 10.73
N PHE A 73 -6.45 9.77 11.77
CA PHE A 73 -6.56 10.38 13.09
C PHE A 73 -6.22 11.88 13.06
N VAL A 74 -5.11 12.25 12.40
CA VAL A 74 -4.72 13.67 12.23
C VAL A 74 -5.76 14.44 11.42
N ARG A 75 -6.25 13.86 10.31
CA ARG A 75 -7.30 14.48 9.48
C ARG A 75 -8.58 14.75 10.25
N ARG A 76 -9.00 13.81 11.09
CA ARG A 76 -10.17 13.98 11.96
C ARG A 76 -9.97 15.11 12.96
N LEU A 77 -8.81 15.18 13.62
CA LEU A 77 -8.51 16.25 14.57
C LEU A 77 -8.45 17.63 13.90
N LEU A 78 -7.95 17.70 12.67
CA LEU A 78 -7.99 18.92 11.85
C LEU A 78 -9.42 19.33 11.51
N ALA A 79 -10.26 18.38 11.10
CA ALA A 79 -11.67 18.64 10.79
C ALA A 79 -12.48 19.10 12.01
N GLU A 80 -12.14 18.60 13.20
CA GLU A 80 -12.72 19.02 14.48
C GLU A 80 -12.15 20.34 15.01
N GLY A 81 -11.21 20.99 14.32
CA GLY A 81 -10.54 22.21 14.74
C GLY A 81 -9.63 22.05 15.97
N ARG A 82 -9.23 20.83 16.30
CA ARG A 82 -8.39 20.50 17.46
C ARG A 82 -6.89 20.60 17.17
N LEU A 83 -6.50 20.67 15.89
CA LEU A 83 -5.13 20.89 15.45
C LEU A 83 -5.04 22.13 14.56
N ASP A 84 -3.93 22.85 14.66
CA ASP A 84 -3.66 24.02 13.83
C ASP A 84 -3.31 23.59 12.39
N PRO A 85 -4.10 23.96 11.36
CA PRO A 85 -3.84 23.59 9.98
C PRO A 85 -2.57 24.21 9.38
N ARG A 86 -1.96 25.20 10.06
CA ARG A 86 -0.67 25.76 9.66
C ARG A 86 0.50 24.87 10.06
N ARG A 87 0.31 24.01 11.06
CA ARG A 87 1.34 23.14 11.62
C ARG A 87 1.20 21.68 11.19
N TYR A 88 -0.01 21.26 10.84
CA TYR A 88 -0.33 19.88 10.48
C TYR A 88 -0.95 19.80 9.10
N LYS A 89 -0.42 18.94 8.26
CA LYS A 89 -0.93 18.72 6.90
C LYS A 89 -2.26 17.96 6.91
N ASN A 90 -3.22 18.44 6.14
CA ASN A 90 -4.39 17.66 5.78
C ASN A 90 -4.05 16.77 4.57
N VAL A 91 -3.45 15.60 4.84
CA VAL A 91 -2.96 14.68 3.81
C VAL A 91 -4.12 14.07 3.03
N ARG A 92 -4.03 14.10 1.71
CA ARG A 92 -4.94 13.43 0.79
C ARG A 92 -4.24 12.21 0.20
N LEU A 93 -4.76 11.03 0.49
CA LEU A 93 -4.23 9.80 -0.03
C LEU A 93 -5.00 9.37 -1.28
N HIS A 94 -4.27 9.18 -2.36
CA HIS A 94 -4.75 8.61 -3.62
C HIS A 94 -4.20 7.20 -3.73
N ARG A 95 -5.04 6.23 -4.11
CA ARG A 95 -4.61 4.84 -4.24
C ARG A 95 -4.86 4.31 -5.64
N VAL A 96 -3.86 3.64 -6.19
CA VAL A 96 -3.98 2.80 -7.38
C VAL A 96 -3.65 1.39 -6.97
N ASP A 97 -4.57 0.47 -7.13
CA ASP A 97 -4.35 -0.96 -6.91
C ASP A 97 -4.74 -1.76 -8.15
N GLY A 98 -4.26 -2.98 -8.22
CA GLY A 98 -4.57 -3.89 -9.31
C GLY A 98 -5.91 -4.60 -9.15
N GLY A 99 -6.56 -4.47 -7.99
CA GLY A 99 -7.84 -5.11 -7.68
C GLY A 99 -7.85 -6.59 -8.04
N ALA A 100 -9.00 -7.06 -8.52
CA ALA A 100 -9.19 -8.44 -8.96
C ALA A 100 -8.23 -8.88 -10.08
N ALA A 101 -7.68 -7.93 -10.85
CA ALA A 101 -6.75 -8.27 -11.93
C ALA A 101 -5.39 -8.80 -11.43
N LEU A 102 -4.99 -8.45 -10.21
CA LEU A 102 -3.77 -8.98 -9.58
C LEU A 102 -4.05 -10.14 -8.61
N ALA A 103 -5.28 -10.36 -8.20
CA ALA A 103 -5.64 -11.41 -7.24
C ALA A 103 -5.25 -12.84 -7.69
N GLY A 104 -5.22 -13.09 -9.02
CA GLY A 104 -4.81 -14.37 -9.58
C GLY A 104 -3.30 -14.64 -9.61
N PHE A 105 -2.47 -13.67 -9.20
CA PHE A 105 -1.01 -13.80 -9.15
C PHE A 105 -0.55 -14.10 -7.73
N GLY A 106 -0.22 -15.35 -7.43
CA GLY A 106 0.35 -15.74 -6.13
C GLY A 106 1.74 -15.15 -5.88
N ALA A 107 2.25 -15.31 -4.66
CA ALA A 107 3.54 -14.76 -4.21
C ALA A 107 4.72 -15.20 -5.12
N ALA A 108 4.69 -16.41 -5.67
CA ALA A 108 5.69 -16.91 -6.61
C ALA A 108 5.80 -16.07 -7.89
N SER A 109 4.74 -15.36 -8.27
CA SER A 109 4.76 -14.46 -9.43
C SER A 109 5.71 -13.27 -9.27
N LYS A 110 6.00 -12.86 -8.03
CA LYS A 110 6.94 -11.77 -7.71
C LYS A 110 8.38 -12.07 -8.13
N MET A 111 8.71 -13.34 -8.27
CA MET A 111 10.04 -13.80 -8.72
C MET A 111 10.14 -13.97 -10.23
N ARG A 112 9.04 -13.78 -10.97
CA ARG A 112 9.04 -13.88 -12.42
C ARG A 112 9.57 -12.62 -13.08
N SER A 113 10.59 -12.80 -13.93
CA SER A 113 11.24 -11.70 -14.68
C SER A 113 11.15 -11.87 -16.21
N ASP A 114 10.33 -12.83 -16.69
CA ASP A 114 10.15 -13.02 -18.12
C ASP A 114 9.40 -11.83 -18.77
N LEU A 115 9.86 -11.44 -19.96
CA LEU A 115 9.35 -10.26 -20.66
C LEU A 115 7.85 -10.33 -20.96
N ALA A 116 7.31 -11.53 -21.23
CA ALA A 116 5.90 -11.72 -21.51
C ALA A 116 5.05 -11.39 -20.28
N PHE A 117 5.48 -11.85 -19.10
CA PHE A 117 4.84 -11.56 -17.84
C PHE A 117 4.91 -10.07 -17.48
N VAL A 118 6.06 -9.44 -17.66
CA VAL A 118 6.22 -7.98 -17.41
C VAL A 118 5.28 -7.18 -18.34
N LYS A 119 5.18 -7.53 -19.62
CA LYS A 119 4.24 -6.89 -20.56
C LYS A 119 2.78 -7.08 -20.14
N GLN A 120 2.43 -8.26 -19.63
CA GLN A 120 1.09 -8.53 -19.11
C GLN A 120 0.77 -7.64 -17.91
N LEU A 121 1.67 -7.55 -16.92
CA LEU A 121 1.50 -6.68 -15.76
C LEU A 121 1.42 -5.20 -16.16
N PHE A 122 2.24 -4.76 -17.12
CA PHE A 122 2.18 -3.40 -17.64
C PHE A 122 0.81 -3.08 -18.25
N ALA A 123 0.25 -4.00 -19.06
CA ALA A 123 -1.07 -3.83 -19.66
C ALA A 123 -2.18 -3.79 -18.59
N LEU A 124 -2.08 -4.59 -17.52
CA LEU A 124 -3.00 -4.58 -16.38
C LEU A 124 -2.93 -3.25 -15.63
N GLY A 125 -1.73 -2.77 -15.31
CA GLY A 125 -1.54 -1.49 -14.62
C GLY A 125 -2.07 -0.30 -15.41
N ARG A 126 -1.89 -0.29 -16.73
CA ARG A 126 -2.47 0.75 -17.61
C ARG A 126 -4.00 0.75 -17.58
N ARG A 127 -4.64 -0.42 -17.54
CA ARG A 127 -6.10 -0.54 -17.43
C ARG A 127 -6.60 -0.06 -16.08
N ALA A 128 -5.93 -0.45 -14.99
CA ALA A 128 -6.29 0.00 -13.64
C ALA A 128 -6.24 1.52 -13.51
N ARG A 129 -5.26 2.18 -14.14
CA ARG A 129 -5.16 3.65 -14.19
C ARG A 129 -6.32 4.30 -14.97
N ALA A 130 -6.80 3.67 -16.03
CA ALA A 130 -7.86 4.23 -16.89
C ALA A 130 -9.23 4.28 -16.19
N CYS A 131 -9.44 3.53 -15.11
CA CYS A 131 -10.67 3.55 -14.32
C CYS A 131 -10.92 4.83 -13.52
N GLY A 132 -9.98 5.79 -13.50
CA GLY A 132 -10.14 7.16 -13.00
C GLY A 132 -10.33 7.33 -11.49
N PRO A 133 -10.23 8.57 -10.98
CA PRO A 133 -10.32 8.88 -9.53
C PRO A 133 -11.67 8.61 -8.90
N SER A 134 -12.73 8.42 -9.67
CA SER A 134 -14.10 8.14 -9.18
C SER A 134 -14.26 6.72 -8.59
N CYS A 135 -13.49 5.75 -9.08
CA CYS A 135 -13.49 4.39 -8.55
C CYS A 135 -12.78 4.31 -7.18
N GLN A 136 -11.86 5.26 -6.92
CA GLN A 136 -10.97 5.24 -5.75
C GLN A 136 -11.56 5.92 -4.51
N ARG A 137 -12.46 6.89 -4.68
CA ARG A 137 -13.07 7.62 -3.54
C ARG A 137 -13.95 6.73 -2.65
N GLY A 138 -14.61 5.74 -3.22
CA GLY A 138 -15.46 4.81 -2.45
C GLY A 138 -14.67 3.74 -1.67
N HIS A 139 -13.47 3.39 -2.12
CA HIS A 139 -12.66 2.34 -1.48
C HIS A 139 -11.74 2.88 -0.38
N CYS A 140 -11.20 4.08 -0.55
CA CYS A 140 -10.36 4.71 0.48
C CYS A 140 -11.16 5.00 1.77
N GLN A 141 -12.44 5.34 1.64
CA GLN A 141 -13.34 5.56 2.81
C GLN A 141 -13.72 4.27 3.53
N ARG A 142 -13.71 3.11 2.87
CA ARG A 142 -14.06 1.82 3.52
C ARG A 142 -12.93 1.17 4.29
N LEU A 143 -11.68 1.54 4.05
CA LEU A 143 -10.55 0.99 4.79
C LEU A 143 -10.32 1.69 6.13
N LEU A 144 -10.99 2.82 6.36
CA LEU A 144 -10.82 3.66 7.54
C LEU A 144 -12.07 3.69 8.44
N ASN A 145 -13.16 3.03 8.04
CA ASN A 145 -14.35 2.74 8.84
C ASN A 145 -14.36 1.28 9.26
#